data_9b83dda4c2b1c9f5e0603fbdcc49e1a7
#
_entry.id   9b83dda4c2b1c9f5e0603fbdcc49e1a7
#
_cell.length_a   1.000
_cell.length_b   1.000
_cell.length_c   1.000
_cell.angle_alpha   90.00
_cell.angle_beta   90.00
_cell.angle_gamma   90.00
#
_symmetry.space_group_name_H-M   'P 1'
#
loop_
_entity.id
_entity.type
_entity.pdbx_description
1 polymer ?
#
loop_
_entity_poly.entity_id
_entity_poly.type
_entity_poly.pdbx_seq_one_letter_code
_entity_poly.pdbx_strand_id
1 'polypeptide(L)'
;IAGLARDHGGGRQFADGVFKPNAARWDAEHIFPKDALRQAGELGFMGMYTPEPAGGLGLSRLDTSVIVEELARGCTSTAAFLTIHNMATSMIGHYGQPALIEAQCPGLVAGERLASYCLTEPGAGSDAGNLRSSAERDGDHYVVNGSKMFISGAGSTDLLVVMLRTGDAGPKGITAFAIPADSDGISYGKPEEKMGWNSQPTATVTFDNVRVPVGN
;
A
#
# COMPACT_ATOMS: atom_id res chain seq x y z
N ILE A 1 -13.46 -19.90 -4.24
CA ILE A 1 -12.48 -19.09 -3.47
C ILE A 1 -13.02 -17.67 -3.31
N ALA A 2 -13.43 -16.98 -4.40
CA ALA A 2 -14.01 -15.62 -4.34
C ALA A 2 -15.30 -15.50 -3.48
N GLY A 3 -15.96 -16.61 -3.13
CA GLY A 3 -17.11 -16.62 -2.24
C GLY A 3 -16.77 -16.37 -0.77
N LEU A 4 -15.58 -16.80 -0.30
CA LEU A 4 -15.16 -16.63 1.10
C LEU A 4 -14.86 -15.18 1.46
N ALA A 5 -14.33 -14.39 0.51
CA ALA A 5 -14.07 -12.96 0.75
C ALA A 5 -15.34 -12.09 0.76
N ARG A 6 -16.45 -12.59 0.20
CA ARG A 6 -17.76 -11.91 0.23
C ARG A 6 -18.57 -12.24 1.49
N ASP A 7 -18.07 -13.17 2.32
CA ASP A 7 -18.72 -13.61 3.55
C ASP A 7 -17.87 -13.17 4.77
N HIS A 8 -18.51 -12.53 5.73
CA HIS A 8 -17.91 -12.16 7.02
C HIS A 8 -17.28 -13.37 7.72
N GLY A 9 -17.85 -14.58 7.53
CA GLY A 9 -17.35 -15.84 8.04
C GLY A 9 -15.96 -16.20 7.52
N GLY A 10 -15.67 -15.91 6.25
CA GLY A 10 -14.36 -16.18 5.64
C GLY A 10 -13.24 -15.34 6.23
N GLY A 11 -13.48 -14.04 6.45
CA GLY A 11 -12.52 -13.14 7.12
C GLY A 11 -12.20 -13.60 8.55
N ARG A 12 -13.23 -13.97 9.31
CA ARG A 12 -13.09 -14.49 10.67
C ARG A 12 -12.32 -15.82 10.72
N GLN A 13 -12.69 -16.77 9.85
CA GLN A 13 -12.02 -18.07 9.80
C GLN A 13 -10.54 -17.92 9.47
N PHE A 14 -10.20 -17.06 8.51
CA PHE A 14 -8.82 -16.78 8.14
C PHE A 14 -8.07 -16.09 9.30
N ALA A 15 -8.67 -15.10 9.94
CA ALA A 15 -8.09 -14.40 11.09
C ALA A 15 -7.81 -15.36 12.27
N ASP A 16 -8.75 -16.21 12.62
CA ASP A 16 -8.60 -17.16 13.72
C ASP A 16 -7.59 -18.28 13.39
N GLY A 17 -7.50 -18.71 12.12
CA GLY A 17 -6.60 -19.79 11.69
C GLY A 17 -5.16 -19.34 11.37
N VAL A 18 -4.98 -18.13 10.87
CA VAL A 18 -3.68 -17.68 10.36
C VAL A 18 -3.11 -16.50 11.17
N PHE A 19 -3.88 -15.45 11.41
CA PHE A 19 -3.37 -14.25 12.08
C PHE A 19 -3.22 -14.43 13.58
N LYS A 20 -4.28 -14.82 14.26
CA LYS A 20 -4.36 -14.89 15.72
C LYS A 20 -3.30 -15.81 16.36
N PRO A 21 -3.00 -16.99 15.83
CA PRO A 21 -1.97 -17.88 16.42
C PRO A 21 -0.56 -17.27 16.33
N ASN A 22 -0.33 -16.35 15.41
CA ASN A 22 1.00 -15.81 15.12
C ASN A 22 1.17 -14.34 15.57
N ALA A 23 0.09 -13.62 15.82
CA ALA A 23 0.09 -12.17 16.06
C ALA A 23 1.07 -11.72 17.15
N ALA A 24 1.08 -12.41 18.31
CA ALA A 24 1.97 -12.07 19.43
C ALA A 24 3.44 -12.25 19.06
N ARG A 25 3.79 -13.33 18.36
CA ARG A 25 5.16 -13.59 17.90
C ARG A 25 5.59 -12.58 16.85
N TRP A 26 4.73 -12.31 15.85
CA TRP A 26 5.04 -11.34 14.80
C TRP A 26 5.30 -9.94 15.38
N ASP A 27 4.51 -9.53 16.38
CA ASP A 27 4.70 -8.23 17.01
C ASP A 27 5.99 -8.18 17.84
N ALA A 28 6.22 -9.20 18.69
CA ALA A 28 7.39 -9.25 19.56
C ALA A 28 8.73 -9.36 18.81
N GLU A 29 8.74 -10.09 17.69
CA GLU A 29 9.93 -10.33 16.86
C GLU A 29 10.03 -9.39 15.65
N HIS A 30 9.11 -8.40 15.53
CA HIS A 30 9.05 -7.45 14.41
C HIS A 30 8.98 -8.15 13.03
N ILE A 31 8.25 -9.28 12.95
CA ILE A 31 8.12 -10.06 11.71
C ILE A 31 7.02 -9.46 10.84
N PHE A 32 7.38 -9.03 9.63
CA PHE A 32 6.41 -8.65 8.61
C PHE A 32 5.92 -9.93 7.88
N PRO A 33 4.62 -10.33 8.05
CA PRO A 33 4.16 -11.66 7.68
C PRO A 33 3.77 -11.76 6.20
N LYS A 34 4.73 -11.64 5.27
CA LYS A 34 4.49 -11.67 3.81
C LYS A 34 3.75 -12.93 3.35
N ASP A 35 4.08 -14.11 3.91
CA ASP A 35 3.40 -15.37 3.55
C ASP A 35 1.92 -15.37 3.94
N ALA A 36 1.58 -14.79 5.10
CA ALA A 36 0.17 -14.66 5.51
C ALA A 36 -0.58 -13.64 4.64
N LEU A 37 0.09 -12.57 4.18
CA LEU A 37 -0.48 -11.61 3.24
C LEU A 37 -0.73 -12.24 1.87
N ARG A 38 0.18 -13.10 1.39
CA ARG A 38 -0.03 -13.87 0.16
C ARG A 38 -1.22 -14.81 0.28
N GLN A 39 -1.34 -15.56 1.38
CA GLN A 39 -2.51 -16.39 1.65
C GLN A 39 -3.81 -15.56 1.68
N ALA A 40 -3.77 -14.34 2.24
CA ALA A 40 -4.89 -13.41 2.20
C ALA A 40 -5.25 -13.01 0.76
N GLY A 41 -4.27 -12.87 -0.13
CA GLY A 41 -4.45 -12.62 -1.56
C GLY A 41 -5.17 -13.76 -2.29
N GLU A 42 -4.79 -15.00 -2.01
CA GLU A 42 -5.46 -16.21 -2.55
C GLU A 42 -6.97 -16.24 -2.23
N LEU A 43 -7.37 -15.60 -1.12
CA LEU A 43 -8.76 -15.47 -0.70
C LEU A 43 -9.43 -14.17 -1.18
N GLY A 44 -8.69 -13.28 -1.86
CA GLY A 44 -9.17 -12.01 -2.40
C GLY A 44 -9.09 -10.83 -1.44
N PHE A 45 -8.53 -11.00 -0.23
CA PHE A 45 -8.45 -9.91 0.76
C PHE A 45 -7.44 -8.81 0.38
N MET A 46 -6.55 -9.04 -0.60
CA MET A 46 -5.58 -8.05 -1.07
C MET A 46 -6.12 -7.13 -2.19
N GLY A 47 -7.33 -7.40 -2.71
CA GLY A 47 -7.98 -6.60 -3.76
C GLY A 47 -9.48 -6.36 -3.51
N MET A 48 -9.90 -6.17 -2.25
CA MET A 48 -11.31 -6.16 -1.84
C MET A 48 -12.15 -5.12 -2.61
N TYR A 49 -11.71 -3.88 -2.69
CA TYR A 49 -12.43 -2.80 -3.39
C TYR A 49 -11.68 -2.28 -4.63
N THR A 50 -10.69 -3.02 -5.09
CA THR A 50 -10.11 -2.82 -6.42
C THR A 50 -11.15 -3.22 -7.47
N PRO A 51 -11.32 -2.47 -8.58
CA PRO A 51 -12.31 -2.80 -9.61
C PRO A 51 -12.15 -4.20 -10.18
N GLU A 52 -13.27 -4.87 -10.49
CA GLU A 52 -13.26 -6.20 -11.12
C GLU A 52 -12.45 -6.24 -12.45
N PRO A 53 -12.52 -5.24 -13.34
CA PRO A 53 -11.68 -5.22 -14.54
C PRO A 53 -10.17 -5.16 -14.26
N ALA A 54 -9.77 -4.69 -13.07
CA ALA A 54 -8.37 -4.70 -12.60
C ALA A 54 -8.03 -5.96 -11.78
N GLY A 55 -8.92 -6.97 -11.76
CA GLY A 55 -8.74 -8.23 -11.07
C GLY A 55 -9.20 -8.24 -9.61
N GLY A 56 -9.72 -7.14 -9.08
CA GLY A 56 -10.23 -7.04 -7.72
C GLY A 56 -11.64 -7.61 -7.54
N LEU A 57 -12.18 -7.53 -6.32
CA LEU A 57 -13.52 -8.01 -5.99
C LEU A 57 -14.61 -6.94 -6.17
N GLY A 58 -14.26 -5.67 -6.34
CA GLY A 58 -15.21 -4.57 -6.52
C GLY A 58 -16.15 -4.38 -5.32
N LEU A 59 -15.77 -4.81 -4.11
CA LEU A 59 -16.61 -4.69 -2.91
C LEU A 59 -16.85 -3.22 -2.53
N SER A 60 -17.98 -2.98 -1.87
CA SER A 60 -18.22 -1.68 -1.25
C SER A 60 -17.26 -1.41 -0.09
N ARG A 61 -17.11 -0.12 0.27
CA ARG A 61 -16.33 0.25 1.46
C ARG A 61 -16.93 -0.30 2.75
N LEU A 62 -18.25 -0.45 2.80
CA LEU A 62 -18.94 -1.03 3.95
C LEU A 62 -18.60 -2.52 4.10
N ASP A 63 -18.74 -3.31 3.03
CA ASP A 63 -18.39 -4.74 3.05
C ASP A 63 -16.92 -4.93 3.43
N THR A 64 -16.03 -4.12 2.84
CA THR A 64 -14.60 -4.14 3.18
C THR A 64 -14.37 -3.84 4.67
N SER A 65 -15.06 -2.85 5.25
CA SER A 65 -14.90 -2.50 6.67
C SER A 65 -15.25 -3.66 7.59
N VAL A 66 -16.32 -4.37 7.30
CA VAL A 66 -16.74 -5.54 8.10
C VAL A 66 -15.74 -6.70 7.99
N ILE A 67 -15.21 -6.96 6.79
CA ILE A 67 -14.17 -7.98 6.60
C ILE A 67 -12.90 -7.59 7.37
N VAL A 68 -12.47 -6.34 7.27
CA VAL A 68 -11.28 -5.84 7.96
C VAL A 68 -11.44 -5.89 9.48
N GLU A 69 -12.64 -5.63 10.01
CA GLU A 69 -12.93 -5.78 11.44
C GLU A 69 -12.65 -7.22 11.90
N GLU A 70 -13.10 -8.23 11.16
CA GLU A 70 -12.84 -9.62 11.49
C GLU A 70 -11.34 -9.98 11.35
N LEU A 71 -10.67 -9.49 10.33
CA LEU A 71 -9.21 -9.68 10.16
C LEU A 71 -8.42 -9.04 11.32
N ALA A 72 -8.82 -7.84 11.76
CA ALA A 72 -8.16 -7.10 12.83
C ALA A 72 -8.29 -7.80 14.20
N ARG A 73 -9.35 -8.59 14.43
CA ARG A 73 -9.49 -9.44 15.62
C ARG A 73 -8.37 -10.48 15.71
N GLY A 74 -7.84 -10.94 14.58
CA GLY A 74 -6.71 -11.86 14.55
C GLY A 74 -5.37 -11.17 14.75
N CYS A 75 -5.11 -10.09 13.98
CA CYS A 75 -3.90 -9.27 14.08
C CYS A 75 -4.15 -7.87 13.56
N THR A 76 -4.27 -6.89 14.45
CA THR A 76 -4.52 -5.49 14.09
C THR A 76 -3.42 -4.92 13.22
N SER A 77 -2.16 -5.24 13.51
CA SER A 77 -0.99 -4.76 12.74
C SER A 77 -1.04 -5.22 11.27
N THR A 78 -1.27 -6.53 11.05
CA THR A 78 -1.35 -7.09 9.69
C THR A 78 -2.59 -6.60 8.95
N ALA A 79 -3.74 -6.49 9.63
CA ALA A 79 -4.95 -5.93 9.04
C ALA A 79 -4.78 -4.46 8.65
N ALA A 80 -4.07 -3.66 9.46
CA ALA A 80 -3.76 -2.27 9.13
C ALA A 80 -2.90 -2.17 7.85
N PHE A 81 -1.85 -2.97 7.71
CA PHE A 81 -1.06 -3.00 6.47
C PHE A 81 -1.93 -3.42 5.27
N LEU A 82 -2.76 -4.44 5.44
CA LEU A 82 -3.66 -4.93 4.39
C LEU A 82 -4.60 -3.81 3.88
N THR A 83 -5.08 -2.91 4.76
CA THR A 83 -5.88 -1.76 4.33
C THR A 83 -5.07 -0.76 3.50
N ILE A 84 -3.81 -0.50 3.85
CA ILE A 84 -2.91 0.37 3.09
C ILE A 84 -2.64 -0.22 1.70
N HIS A 85 -2.35 -1.51 1.63
CA HIS A 85 -2.15 -2.22 0.37
C HIS A 85 -3.40 -2.14 -0.54
N ASN A 86 -4.58 -2.43 0.00
CA ASN A 86 -5.84 -2.31 -0.73
C ASN A 86 -6.08 -0.89 -1.25
N MET A 87 -5.76 0.13 -0.46
CA MET A 87 -5.88 1.53 -0.88
C MET A 87 -4.96 1.83 -2.08
N ALA A 88 -3.68 1.46 -1.98
CA ALA A 88 -2.71 1.67 -3.04
C ALA A 88 -3.10 0.92 -4.34
N THR A 89 -3.46 -0.36 -4.21
CA THR A 89 -3.89 -1.21 -5.35
C THR A 89 -5.16 -0.66 -6.00
N SER A 90 -6.14 -0.26 -5.21
CA SER A 90 -7.39 0.32 -5.70
C SER A 90 -7.17 1.66 -6.43
N MET A 91 -6.24 2.49 -5.98
CA MET A 91 -5.89 3.74 -6.68
C MET A 91 -5.33 3.45 -8.09
N ILE A 92 -4.44 2.48 -8.22
CA ILE A 92 -3.95 2.05 -9.53
C ILE A 92 -5.10 1.52 -10.39
N GLY A 93 -5.94 0.65 -9.84
CA GLY A 93 -7.05 0.03 -10.56
C GLY A 93 -8.12 1.02 -11.04
N HIS A 94 -8.33 2.15 -10.34
CA HIS A 94 -9.32 3.16 -10.72
C HIS A 94 -8.75 4.25 -11.62
N TYR A 95 -7.49 4.65 -11.43
CA TYR A 95 -6.94 5.87 -12.02
C TYR A 95 -5.69 5.66 -12.85
N GLY A 96 -5.11 4.45 -12.81
CA GLY A 96 -3.92 4.10 -13.58
C GLY A 96 -4.19 4.08 -15.10
N GLN A 97 -3.13 4.30 -15.87
CA GLN A 97 -3.18 4.04 -17.31
C GLN A 97 -3.43 2.54 -17.57
N PRO A 98 -4.12 2.14 -18.66
CA PRO A 98 -4.42 0.73 -18.92
C PRO A 98 -3.22 -0.20 -18.85
N ALA A 99 -2.08 0.19 -19.42
CA ALA A 99 -0.85 -0.60 -19.37
C ALA A 99 -0.29 -0.74 -17.94
N LEU A 100 -0.43 0.29 -17.09
CA LEU A 100 -0.04 0.23 -15.69
C LEU A 100 -0.94 -0.71 -14.88
N ILE A 101 -2.25 -0.64 -15.11
CA ILE A 101 -3.23 -1.54 -14.48
C ILE A 101 -2.91 -2.99 -14.81
N GLU A 102 -2.72 -3.29 -16.11
CA GLU A 102 -2.39 -4.63 -16.59
C GLU A 102 -1.08 -5.16 -16.01
N ALA A 103 -0.06 -4.31 -15.90
CA ALA A 103 1.25 -4.70 -15.38
C ALA A 103 1.29 -4.87 -13.85
N GLN A 104 0.51 -4.10 -13.09
CA GLN A 104 0.65 -4.05 -11.64
C GLN A 104 -0.46 -4.75 -10.88
N CYS A 105 -1.73 -4.56 -11.27
CA CYS A 105 -2.86 -5.01 -10.46
C CYS A 105 -2.93 -6.52 -10.25
N PRO A 106 -2.69 -7.40 -11.24
CA PRO A 106 -2.79 -8.84 -11.02
C PRO A 106 -1.92 -9.35 -9.86
N GLY A 107 -0.64 -8.98 -9.86
CA GLY A 107 0.28 -9.40 -8.78
C GLY A 107 -0.03 -8.77 -7.42
N LEU A 108 -0.55 -7.54 -7.41
CA LEU A 108 -0.97 -6.86 -6.18
C LEU A 108 -2.24 -7.49 -5.60
N VAL A 109 -3.25 -7.74 -6.42
CA VAL A 109 -4.51 -8.37 -6.00
C VAL A 109 -4.29 -9.80 -5.50
N ALA A 110 -3.37 -10.54 -6.12
CA ALA A 110 -2.98 -11.88 -5.68
C ALA A 110 -2.13 -11.90 -4.41
N GLY A 111 -1.65 -10.74 -3.93
CA GLY A 111 -0.73 -10.66 -2.80
C GLY A 111 0.67 -11.20 -3.09
N GLU A 112 1.00 -11.45 -4.36
CA GLU A 112 2.35 -11.83 -4.81
C GLU A 112 3.32 -10.65 -4.73
N ARG A 113 2.79 -9.45 -4.93
CA ARG A 113 3.48 -8.17 -4.76
C ARG A 113 2.73 -7.30 -3.77
N LEU A 114 3.47 -6.50 -3.01
CA LEU A 114 2.93 -5.64 -1.97
C LEU A 114 3.14 -4.17 -2.33
N ALA A 115 2.16 -3.33 -2.00
CA ALA A 115 2.21 -1.89 -2.24
C ALA A 115 2.14 -1.08 -0.95
N SER A 116 2.92 0.00 -0.90
CA SER A 116 2.85 1.05 0.11
C SER A 116 2.18 2.31 -0.44
N TYR A 117 1.58 3.11 0.43
CA TYR A 117 1.03 4.42 0.13
C TYR A 117 1.89 5.51 0.76
N CYS A 118 2.41 6.44 -0.05
CA CYS A 118 3.38 7.44 0.35
C CYS A 118 2.81 8.85 0.19
N LEU A 119 2.16 9.37 1.25
CA LEU A 119 1.56 10.71 1.28
C LEU A 119 2.31 11.65 2.22
N THR A 120 2.38 11.27 3.51
CA THR A 120 2.86 12.10 4.62
C THR A 120 4.31 12.52 4.43
N GLU A 121 4.60 13.77 4.77
CA GLU A 121 5.95 14.35 4.78
C GLU A 121 6.26 14.94 6.16
N PRO A 122 7.54 15.18 6.50
CA PRO A 122 7.91 15.84 7.76
C PRO A 122 7.17 17.16 8.02
N GLY A 123 6.86 17.91 6.95
CA GLY A 123 6.16 19.20 7.00
C GLY A 123 4.69 19.17 6.58
N ALA A 124 4.13 18.00 6.22
CA ALA A 124 2.77 17.88 5.69
C ALA A 124 2.12 16.57 6.15
N GLY A 125 1.44 16.58 7.28
CA GLY A 125 0.64 15.49 7.82
C GLY A 125 -0.85 15.71 7.54
N SER A 126 -1.59 16.26 8.50
CA SER A 126 -3.03 16.54 8.35
C SER A 126 -3.31 17.54 7.22
N ASP A 127 -2.43 18.49 6.99
CA ASP A 127 -2.45 19.38 5.82
C ASP A 127 -1.69 18.73 4.65
N ALA A 128 -2.20 17.61 4.14
CA ALA A 128 -1.59 16.86 3.05
C ALA A 128 -1.53 17.65 1.72
N GLY A 129 -2.42 18.61 1.53
CA GLY A 129 -2.39 19.51 0.36
C GLY A 129 -1.12 20.38 0.28
N ASN A 130 -0.36 20.48 1.37
CA ASN A 130 0.86 21.28 1.47
C ASN A 130 2.14 20.42 1.30
N LEU A 131 2.05 19.23 0.78
CA LEU A 131 3.21 18.39 0.46
C LEU A 131 4.16 19.08 -0.54
N ARG A 132 5.47 18.80 -0.43
CA ARG A 132 6.54 19.47 -1.18
C ARG A 132 7.38 18.52 -2.03
N SER A 133 7.38 17.21 -1.75
CA SER A 133 8.04 16.23 -2.64
C SER A 133 7.53 16.42 -4.06
N SER A 134 8.40 16.57 -5.03
CA SER A 134 8.06 16.99 -6.40
C SER A 134 8.37 15.91 -7.44
N ALA A 135 7.69 16.02 -8.57
CA ALA A 135 8.00 15.29 -9.79
C ALA A 135 8.03 16.30 -10.96
N GLU A 136 9.20 16.53 -11.50
CA GLU A 136 9.42 17.45 -12.62
C GLU A 136 9.55 16.66 -13.92
N ARG A 137 8.81 17.06 -14.95
CA ARG A 137 8.84 16.35 -16.24
C ARG A 137 10.13 16.58 -16.99
N ASP A 138 10.78 15.48 -17.40
CA ASP A 138 11.99 15.47 -18.24
C ASP A 138 11.77 14.49 -19.42
N GLY A 139 11.24 15.00 -20.50
CA GLY A 139 10.92 14.21 -21.69
C GLY A 139 9.81 13.18 -21.47
N ASP A 140 10.15 11.91 -21.58
CA ASP A 140 9.29 10.76 -21.37
C ASP A 140 9.31 10.21 -19.93
N HIS A 141 9.99 10.91 -19.00
CA HIS A 141 10.08 10.60 -17.58
C HIS A 141 9.68 11.79 -16.71
N TYR A 142 9.47 11.49 -15.44
CA TYR A 142 9.52 12.47 -14.34
C TYR A 142 10.75 12.21 -13.49
N VAL A 143 11.36 13.28 -13.00
CA VAL A 143 12.44 13.25 -12.00
C VAL A 143 11.83 13.56 -10.65
N VAL A 144 11.88 12.59 -9.73
CA VAL A 144 11.23 12.66 -8.42
C VAL A 144 12.25 12.98 -7.35
N ASN A 145 11.94 14.00 -6.52
CA ASN A 145 12.74 14.42 -5.39
C ASN A 145 11.89 14.71 -4.16
N GLY A 146 12.39 14.33 -2.98
CA GLY A 146 11.74 14.60 -1.71
C GLY A 146 11.82 13.48 -0.70
N SER A 147 10.99 13.56 0.34
CA SER A 147 10.97 12.56 1.41
C SER A 147 9.55 12.36 1.94
N LYS A 148 9.18 11.11 2.14
CA LYS A 148 7.91 10.69 2.75
C LYS A 148 8.17 10.04 4.10
N MET A 149 7.30 10.30 5.07
CA MET A 149 7.48 9.88 6.46
C MET A 149 6.34 8.97 6.92
N PHE A 150 6.65 8.07 7.86
CA PHE A 150 5.70 7.11 8.42
C PHE A 150 5.07 6.17 7.39
N ILE A 151 5.87 5.73 6.42
CA ILE A 151 5.38 4.89 5.32
C ILE A 151 5.30 3.44 5.76
N SER A 152 4.08 2.92 5.83
CA SER A 152 3.79 1.51 6.11
C SER A 152 4.31 0.60 5.01
N GLY A 153 5.07 -0.42 5.38
CA GLY A 153 5.69 -1.34 4.43
C GLY A 153 7.01 -0.86 3.83
N ALA A 154 7.48 0.37 4.17
CA ALA A 154 8.72 0.92 3.62
C ALA A 154 9.90 -0.04 3.75
N GLY A 155 10.61 -0.27 2.65
CA GLY A 155 11.74 -1.20 2.55
C GLY A 155 11.33 -2.69 2.50
N SER A 156 10.02 -2.99 2.51
CA SER A 156 9.52 -4.37 2.51
C SER A 156 8.46 -4.65 1.45
N THR A 157 7.99 -3.62 0.75
CA THR A 157 7.02 -3.72 -0.35
C THR A 157 7.70 -3.58 -1.72
N ASP A 158 6.99 -3.95 -2.77
CA ASP A 158 7.51 -4.00 -4.15
C ASP A 158 7.13 -2.77 -4.97
N LEU A 159 6.10 -2.03 -4.53
CA LEU A 159 5.59 -0.85 -5.22
C LEU A 159 5.23 0.25 -4.23
N LEU A 160 5.54 1.48 -4.59
CA LEU A 160 5.18 2.68 -3.85
C LEU A 160 4.17 3.50 -4.66
N VAL A 161 2.99 3.76 -4.11
CA VAL A 161 2.04 4.74 -4.66
C VAL A 161 2.31 6.07 -3.98
N VAL A 162 2.91 7.00 -4.69
CA VAL A 162 3.50 8.23 -4.14
C VAL A 162 2.75 9.46 -4.62
N MET A 163 2.30 10.31 -3.68
CA MET A 163 1.69 11.61 -3.97
C MET A 163 2.78 12.66 -4.10
N LEU A 164 2.89 13.30 -5.27
CA LEU A 164 3.96 14.25 -5.59
C LEU A 164 3.40 15.54 -6.17
N ARG A 165 4.10 16.63 -5.95
CA ARG A 165 3.80 17.94 -6.54
C ARG A 165 4.27 17.96 -7.99
N THR A 166 3.34 18.17 -8.92
CA THR A 166 3.61 18.35 -10.35
C THR A 166 3.13 19.71 -10.88
N GLY A 167 2.38 20.45 -10.08
CA GLY A 167 1.80 21.74 -10.44
C GLY A 167 1.80 22.73 -9.27
N ASP A 168 0.90 23.70 -9.33
CA ASP A 168 0.77 24.78 -8.36
C ASP A 168 0.51 24.29 -6.92
N ALA A 169 0.61 25.20 -5.96
CA ALA A 169 0.30 24.92 -4.56
C ALA A 169 -1.15 24.44 -4.36
N GLY A 170 -1.36 23.65 -3.33
CA GLY A 170 -2.67 23.07 -2.99
C GLY A 170 -2.94 21.71 -3.61
N PRO A 171 -4.10 21.10 -3.30
CA PRO A 171 -4.37 19.70 -3.64
C PRO A 171 -4.49 19.43 -5.14
N LYS A 172 -4.86 20.43 -5.96
CA LYS A 172 -5.01 20.27 -7.42
C LYS A 172 -3.67 20.15 -8.17
N GLY A 173 -2.55 20.52 -7.53
CA GLY A 173 -1.21 20.36 -8.10
C GLY A 173 -0.53 19.04 -7.72
N ILE A 174 -1.28 18.07 -7.19
CA ILE A 174 -0.75 16.77 -6.74
C ILE A 174 -1.14 15.68 -7.74
N THR A 175 -0.16 14.84 -8.08
CA THR A 175 -0.33 13.67 -8.95
C THR A 175 0.15 12.41 -8.22
N ALA A 176 -0.54 11.29 -8.44
CA ALA A 176 -0.14 9.98 -7.95
C ALA A 176 0.79 9.29 -8.95
N PHE A 177 1.84 8.65 -8.43
CA PHE A 177 2.79 7.85 -9.22
C PHE A 177 2.92 6.46 -8.62
N ALA A 178 3.00 5.43 -9.47
CA ALA A 178 3.34 4.06 -9.09
C ALA A 178 4.83 3.82 -9.39
N ILE A 179 5.65 3.77 -8.35
CA ILE A 179 7.12 3.70 -8.45
C ILE A 179 7.59 2.35 -7.91
N PRO A 180 8.34 1.53 -8.68
CA PRO A 180 8.98 0.32 -8.15
C PRO A 180 9.85 0.65 -6.94
N ALA A 181 9.73 -0.14 -5.86
CA ALA A 181 10.37 0.17 -4.59
C ALA A 181 11.90 0.01 -4.60
N ASP A 182 12.42 -0.68 -5.62
CA ASP A 182 13.84 -0.91 -5.88
C ASP A 182 14.44 0.05 -6.93
N SER A 183 13.71 1.12 -7.33
CA SER A 183 14.21 2.10 -8.28
C SER A 183 15.47 2.81 -7.77
N ASP A 184 16.42 3.05 -8.66
CA ASP A 184 17.63 3.82 -8.36
C ASP A 184 17.27 5.20 -7.78
N GLY A 185 17.97 5.63 -6.73
CA GLY A 185 17.73 6.90 -6.04
C GLY A 185 16.71 6.79 -4.89
N ILE A 186 16.09 5.64 -4.65
CA ILE A 186 15.25 5.41 -3.47
C ILE A 186 16.12 4.91 -2.31
N SER A 187 15.90 5.50 -1.14
CA SER A 187 16.50 5.03 0.11
C SER A 187 15.50 5.01 1.25
N TYR A 188 15.72 4.14 2.21
CA TYR A 188 14.85 3.91 3.36
C TYR A 188 15.55 4.27 4.67
N GLY A 189 14.85 5.00 5.53
CA GLY A 189 15.32 5.29 6.89
C GLY A 189 15.27 4.05 7.80
N LYS A 190 15.72 4.24 9.04
CA LYS A 190 15.53 3.22 10.07
C LYS A 190 14.05 3.01 10.33
N PRO A 191 13.61 1.76 10.63
CA PRO A 191 12.27 1.51 11.11
C PRO A 191 11.95 2.36 12.35
N GLU A 192 10.72 2.88 12.38
CA GLU A 192 10.22 3.66 13.52
C GLU A 192 10.08 2.77 14.76
N GLU A 193 10.47 3.30 15.92
CA GLU A 193 10.20 2.69 17.23
C GLU A 193 8.76 3.04 17.63
N LYS A 194 7.88 2.04 17.60
CA LYS A 194 6.44 2.22 17.81
C LYS A 194 5.97 1.60 19.11
N MET A 195 4.89 2.14 19.68
CA MET A 195 4.22 1.56 20.85
C MET A 195 3.46 0.26 20.54
N GLY A 196 3.16 0.01 19.27
CA GLY A 196 2.45 -1.18 18.78
C GLY A 196 2.56 -1.27 17.27
N TRP A 197 1.89 -2.27 16.68
CA TRP A 197 1.96 -2.59 15.24
C TRP A 197 3.39 -2.88 14.78
N ASN A 198 4.17 -3.54 15.63
CA ASN A 198 5.58 -3.79 15.37
C ASN A 198 5.82 -4.77 14.22
N SER A 199 4.86 -5.65 13.92
CA SER A 199 4.92 -6.55 12.77
C SER A 199 4.72 -5.85 11.41
N GLN A 200 4.34 -4.56 11.40
CA GLN A 200 4.26 -3.75 10.20
C GLN A 200 5.46 -2.80 10.15
N PRO A 201 6.41 -2.94 9.21
CA PRO A 201 7.51 -1.99 9.07
C PRO A 201 6.97 -0.61 8.73
N THR A 202 7.56 0.41 9.32
CA THR A 202 7.21 1.81 9.06
C THR A 202 8.50 2.61 9.06
N ALA A 203 8.78 3.35 7.99
CA ALA A 203 10.00 4.14 7.86
C ALA A 203 9.80 5.35 6.97
N THR A 204 10.82 6.21 6.91
CA THR A 204 10.96 7.27 5.93
C THR A 204 11.39 6.67 4.59
N VAL A 205 10.88 7.23 3.49
CA VAL A 205 11.31 6.94 2.12
C VAL A 205 11.83 8.24 1.51
N THR A 206 13.06 8.23 1.02
CA THR A 206 13.69 9.39 0.37
C THR A 206 13.89 9.09 -1.11
N PHE A 207 13.58 10.08 -1.94
CA PHE A 207 13.73 10.07 -3.39
C PHE A 207 14.79 11.10 -3.78
N ASP A 208 15.84 10.64 -4.43
CA ASP A 208 16.93 11.48 -4.95
C ASP A 208 17.09 11.24 -6.46
N ASN A 209 16.56 12.16 -7.26
CA ASN A 209 16.57 12.11 -8.73
C ASN A 209 16.02 10.79 -9.31
N VAL A 210 14.98 10.22 -8.69
CA VAL A 210 14.37 8.98 -9.16
C VAL A 210 13.66 9.21 -10.49
N ARG A 211 14.04 8.45 -11.52
CA ARG A 211 13.42 8.55 -12.85
C ARG A 211 12.22 7.61 -12.97
N VAL A 212 11.07 8.19 -13.23
CA VAL A 212 9.79 7.49 -13.32
C VAL A 212 9.17 7.72 -14.70
N PRO A 213 8.85 6.66 -15.49
CA PRO A 213 8.19 6.82 -16.77
C PRO A 213 6.86 7.57 -16.66
N VAL A 214 6.51 8.37 -17.68
CA VAL A 214 5.25 9.16 -17.70
C VAL A 214 3.99 8.29 -17.67
N GLY A 215 4.10 7.00 -17.98
CA GLY A 215 3.00 6.02 -17.92
C GLY A 215 2.69 5.51 -16.51
N ASN A 216 3.57 5.76 -15.54
CA ASN A 216 3.46 5.33 -14.15
C ASN A 216 2.76 6.40 -13.32
#